data_a878c7d70136ad258932c81efc76c616
#
_entry.id   a878c7d70136ad258932c81efc76c616
#
_cell.length_a   1.000
_cell.length_b   1.000
_cell.length_c   1.000
_cell.angle_alpha   90.00
_cell.angle_beta   90.00
_cell.angle_gamma   90.00
#
_symmetry.space_group_name_H-M   'P 1'
#
loop_
_entity.id
_entity.type
_entity.pdbx_description
1 polymer ?
#
loop_
_entity_poly.entity_id
_entity_poly.type
_entity_poly.pdbx_seq_one_letter_code
_entity_poly.pdbx_strand_id
1 'polypeptide(L)'
;MGTSRSSPVLLALDVGNTNVTAGVFRGERLVKVFRLVTAAYPSSYSAALRRLEVGAVVYGSVVPRLDRVFERLSRKLFGVKALAITPSSPLGLKLRVRTPKEVGADRVLNALAARELFGAPAVVVDFGTATTFDCVSRSGDYLGGAILPGPHLASQALALHTAKLPLIEVARPRRVIGKDTKECIQAGLYYGYVGMIERVLAGTVQEMGCRPKLIATGGLAGMFSRELEFDAVSPDLTLQGLRLAYEKICP
;
A
#
# COMPACT_ATOMS: atom_id res chain seq x y z
N MET A 1 4.88 41.12 -9.99
CA MET A 1 5.64 39.94 -10.41
C MET A 1 5.57 38.93 -9.27
N GLY A 2 4.65 38.00 -9.33
CA GLY A 2 4.49 36.96 -8.33
C GLY A 2 5.55 35.90 -8.57
N THR A 3 6.48 35.76 -7.65
CA THR A 3 7.42 34.62 -7.62
C THR A 3 6.59 33.36 -7.39
N SER A 4 6.38 32.59 -8.45
CA SER A 4 5.90 31.21 -8.36
C SER A 4 6.87 30.46 -7.46
N ARG A 5 6.53 30.32 -6.17
CA ARG A 5 7.26 29.39 -5.28
C ARG A 5 7.04 28.01 -5.86
N SER A 6 8.05 27.43 -6.48
CA SER A 6 8.02 26.03 -6.88
C SER A 6 7.66 25.21 -5.66
N SER A 7 6.61 24.38 -5.77
CA SER A 7 6.21 23.49 -4.68
C SER A 7 7.42 22.71 -4.17
N PRO A 8 7.60 22.57 -2.85
CA PRO A 8 8.75 21.87 -2.31
C PRO A 8 8.77 20.42 -2.80
N VAL A 9 9.96 19.87 -3.02
CA VAL A 9 10.10 18.45 -3.29
C VAL A 9 9.62 17.67 -2.07
N LEU A 10 8.60 16.83 -2.24
CA LEU A 10 7.99 16.06 -1.18
C LEU A 10 8.55 14.64 -1.17
N LEU A 11 9.04 14.19 -0.01
CA LEU A 11 9.35 12.79 0.27
C LEU A 11 8.18 12.14 0.98
N ALA A 12 7.55 11.16 0.35
CA ALA A 12 6.48 10.34 0.90
C ALA A 12 7.04 8.97 1.30
N LEU A 13 6.78 8.53 2.54
CA LEU A 13 7.26 7.26 3.09
C LEU A 13 6.07 6.40 3.52
N ASP A 14 5.86 5.29 2.83
CA ASP A 14 4.96 4.23 3.25
C ASP A 14 5.76 3.20 4.05
N VAL A 15 5.54 3.17 5.38
CA VAL A 15 6.32 2.37 6.33
C VAL A 15 5.56 1.08 6.65
N GLY A 16 5.80 0.07 5.83
CA GLY A 16 5.22 -1.27 5.96
C GLY A 16 6.07 -2.23 6.81
N ASN A 17 5.51 -3.39 7.16
CA ASN A 17 6.17 -4.41 7.98
C ASN A 17 7.40 -5.04 7.32
N THR A 18 7.40 -5.21 6.01
CA THR A 18 8.51 -5.83 5.25
C THR A 18 9.40 -4.78 4.60
N ASN A 19 8.81 -3.77 3.99
CA ASN A 19 9.51 -2.72 3.26
C ASN A 19 8.98 -1.34 3.65
N VAL A 20 9.88 -0.35 3.55
CA VAL A 20 9.52 1.06 3.49
C VAL A 20 9.60 1.48 2.03
N THR A 21 8.47 1.87 1.46
CA THR A 21 8.41 2.41 0.10
C THR A 21 8.54 3.93 0.16
N ALA A 22 9.53 4.46 -0.53
CA ALA A 22 9.80 5.89 -0.56
C ALA A 22 9.53 6.45 -1.96
N GLY A 23 8.69 7.49 -2.03
CA GLY A 23 8.37 8.24 -3.23
C GLY A 23 8.82 9.69 -3.14
N VAL A 24 9.46 10.19 -4.19
CA VAL A 24 9.85 11.60 -4.30
C VAL A 24 8.93 12.26 -5.31
N PHE A 25 8.22 13.31 -4.88
CA PHE A 25 7.31 14.08 -5.71
C PHE A 25 7.86 15.47 -6.01
N ARG A 26 7.61 15.95 -7.23
CA ARG A 26 7.73 17.36 -7.64
C ARG A 26 6.34 17.82 -8.10
N GLY A 27 5.64 18.58 -7.27
CA GLY A 27 4.22 18.80 -7.44
C GLY A 27 3.47 17.46 -7.42
N GLU A 28 2.62 17.21 -8.38
CA GLU A 28 1.85 15.95 -8.50
C GLU A 28 2.65 14.78 -9.08
N ARG A 29 3.81 15.07 -9.70
CA ARG A 29 4.59 14.06 -10.43
C ARG A 29 5.47 13.26 -9.49
N LEU A 30 5.27 11.95 -9.43
CA LEU A 30 6.18 10.98 -8.81
C LEU A 30 7.42 10.83 -9.71
N VAL A 31 8.58 11.31 -9.24
CA VAL A 31 9.82 11.33 -10.02
C VAL A 31 10.79 10.22 -9.67
N LYS A 32 10.64 9.63 -8.48
CA LYS A 32 11.49 8.53 -8.03
C LYS A 32 10.75 7.67 -7.02
N VAL A 33 10.88 6.36 -7.15
CA VAL A 33 10.44 5.37 -6.15
C VAL A 33 11.60 4.46 -5.82
N PHE A 34 11.74 4.12 -4.56
CA PHE A 34 12.70 3.11 -4.10
C PHE A 34 12.20 2.44 -2.83
N ARG A 35 12.68 1.23 -2.59
CA ARG A 35 12.29 0.42 -1.44
C ARG A 35 13.48 0.20 -0.52
N LEU A 36 13.20 0.26 0.78
CA LEU A 36 14.15 0.01 1.85
C LEU A 36 13.60 -1.13 2.71
N VAL A 37 14.46 -2.01 3.17
CA VAL A 37 14.04 -3.12 4.05
C VAL A 37 13.68 -2.56 5.42
N THR A 38 12.50 -2.89 5.94
CA THR A 38 12.00 -2.40 7.24
C THR A 38 12.89 -2.83 8.41
N ALA A 39 13.51 -3.99 8.34
CA ALA A 39 14.45 -4.50 9.35
C ALA A 39 15.86 -3.87 9.24
N ALA A 40 16.11 -2.97 8.27
CA ALA A 40 17.41 -2.33 8.11
C ALA A 40 17.73 -1.38 9.27
N TYR A 41 19.04 -1.15 9.47
CA TYR A 41 19.49 -0.18 10.47
C TYR A 41 19.19 1.26 10.02
N PRO A 42 18.98 2.21 10.97
CA PRO A 42 18.77 3.63 10.65
C PRO A 42 19.88 4.25 9.79
N SER A 43 21.11 3.75 9.87
CA SER A 43 22.23 4.17 9.00
C SER A 43 21.99 3.88 7.52
N SER A 44 21.34 2.76 7.19
CA SER A 44 20.98 2.40 5.81
C SER A 44 19.94 3.36 5.24
N TYR A 45 18.94 3.75 6.04
CA TYR A 45 17.96 4.77 5.66
C TYR A 45 18.63 6.12 5.41
N SER A 46 19.52 6.54 6.33
CA SER A 46 20.28 7.77 6.17
C SER A 46 21.13 7.78 4.90
N ALA A 47 21.81 6.68 4.58
CA ALA A 47 22.61 6.57 3.36
C ALA A 47 21.78 6.67 2.09
N ALA A 48 20.57 6.07 2.08
CA ALA A 48 19.67 6.11 0.93
C ALA A 48 19.04 7.49 0.71
N LEU A 49 18.73 8.21 1.80
CA LEU A 49 17.98 9.46 1.77
C LEU A 49 18.85 10.72 1.66
N ARG A 50 20.08 10.71 2.16
CA ARG A 50 20.96 11.91 2.31
C ARG A 50 21.27 12.66 1.01
N ARG A 51 21.09 12.03 -0.15
CA ARG A 51 21.36 12.64 -1.48
C ARG A 51 20.13 13.29 -2.09
N LEU A 52 19.00 13.26 -1.38
CA LEU A 52 17.76 13.86 -1.85
C LEU A 52 17.68 15.32 -1.39
N GLU A 53 17.27 16.19 -2.29
CA GLU A 53 16.90 17.58 -1.98
C GLU A 53 15.40 17.58 -1.66
N VAL A 54 15.04 17.68 -0.39
CA VAL A 54 13.67 17.52 0.10
C VAL A 54 13.28 18.76 0.90
N GLY A 55 12.14 19.35 0.55
CA GLY A 55 11.57 20.47 1.27
C GLY A 55 10.43 20.09 2.22
N ALA A 56 9.87 18.88 2.07
CA ALA A 56 8.81 18.36 2.94
C ALA A 56 8.88 16.84 3.04
N VAL A 57 8.45 16.30 4.18
CA VAL A 57 8.39 14.85 4.43
C VAL A 57 7.02 14.49 5.00
N VAL A 58 6.36 13.50 4.40
CA VAL A 58 5.12 12.90 4.90
C VAL A 58 5.31 11.38 5.03
N TYR A 59 4.73 10.78 6.06
CA TYR A 59 4.78 9.34 6.19
C TYR A 59 3.47 8.75 6.76
N GLY A 60 3.14 7.54 6.32
CA GLY A 60 2.17 6.65 6.93
C GLY A 60 2.90 5.43 7.45
N SER A 61 2.56 4.96 8.65
CA SER A 61 3.30 3.87 9.28
C SER A 61 2.37 2.86 9.92
N VAL A 62 2.67 1.58 9.69
CA VAL A 62 2.12 0.45 10.45
C VAL A 62 3.20 -0.20 11.33
N VAL A 63 4.35 0.49 11.53
CA VAL A 63 5.50 0.04 12.33
C VAL A 63 5.92 1.12 13.33
N PRO A 64 5.23 1.28 14.46
CA PRO A 64 5.41 2.40 15.40
C PRO A 64 6.85 2.63 15.87
N ARG A 65 7.66 1.57 15.95
CA ARG A 65 9.08 1.67 16.34
C ARG A 65 9.92 2.50 15.36
N LEU A 66 9.50 2.63 14.10
CA LEU A 66 10.20 3.39 13.07
C LEU A 66 9.77 4.85 12.98
N ASP A 67 8.65 5.24 13.57
CA ASP A 67 8.13 6.60 13.50
C ASP A 67 9.17 7.62 14.01
N ARG A 68 9.70 7.37 15.21
CA ARG A 68 10.76 8.22 15.78
C ARG A 68 12.07 8.21 14.97
N VAL A 69 12.33 7.13 14.21
CA VAL A 69 13.51 7.06 13.34
C VAL A 69 13.33 8.02 12.17
N PHE A 70 12.20 7.95 11.47
CA PHE A 70 11.94 8.82 10.32
C PHE A 70 11.76 10.29 10.72
N GLU A 71 11.14 10.58 11.86
CA GLU A 71 11.08 11.94 12.40
C GLU A 71 12.48 12.53 12.66
N ARG A 72 13.39 11.76 13.28
CA ARG A 72 14.77 12.19 13.52
C ARG A 72 15.57 12.35 12.22
N LEU A 73 15.42 11.41 11.28
CA LEU A 73 16.09 11.47 9.99
C LEU A 73 15.63 12.67 9.17
N SER A 74 14.34 12.97 9.15
CA SER A 74 13.78 14.13 8.49
C SER A 74 14.40 15.43 8.99
N ARG A 75 14.45 15.61 10.29
CA ARG A 75 15.09 16.81 10.90
C ARG A 75 16.59 16.86 10.63
N LYS A 76 17.29 15.71 10.76
CA LYS A 76 18.76 15.65 10.61
C LYS A 76 19.21 15.87 9.16
N LEU A 77 18.52 15.28 8.20
CA LEU A 77 18.94 15.29 6.80
C LEU A 77 18.40 16.48 6.02
N PHE A 78 17.19 16.92 6.33
CA PHE A 78 16.47 17.92 5.54
C PHE A 78 16.07 19.17 6.31
N GLY A 79 16.28 19.21 7.64
CA GLY A 79 15.88 20.34 8.48
C GLY A 79 14.36 20.51 8.65
N VAL A 80 13.55 19.55 8.20
CA VAL A 80 12.08 19.63 8.22
C VAL A 80 11.47 18.64 9.20
N LYS A 81 10.29 18.97 9.74
CA LYS A 81 9.49 18.07 10.57
C LYS A 81 8.68 17.15 9.63
N ALA A 82 8.80 15.84 9.81
CA ALA A 82 7.96 14.91 9.09
C ALA A 82 6.49 15.00 9.55
N LEU A 83 5.55 15.01 8.60
CA LEU A 83 4.12 14.94 8.85
C LEU A 83 3.71 13.46 8.93
N ALA A 84 3.22 13.01 10.09
CA ALA A 84 2.67 11.68 10.25
C ALA A 84 1.20 11.67 9.83
N ILE A 85 0.83 10.73 8.97
CA ILE A 85 -0.56 10.46 8.61
C ILE A 85 -1.06 9.29 9.43
N THR A 86 -2.16 9.51 10.11
CA THR A 86 -2.85 8.53 10.96
C THR A 86 -4.32 8.47 10.58
N PRO A 87 -5.07 7.47 11.06
CA PRO A 87 -6.52 7.43 10.86
C PRO A 87 -7.27 8.65 11.40
N SER A 88 -6.67 9.41 12.31
CA SER A 88 -7.25 10.62 12.90
C SER A 88 -6.85 11.91 12.16
N SER A 89 -6.04 11.81 11.11
CA SER A 89 -5.62 12.98 10.31
C SER A 89 -6.84 13.60 9.58
N PRO A 90 -6.92 14.94 9.45
CA PRO A 90 -8.07 15.63 8.88
C PRO A 90 -8.10 15.53 7.35
N LEU A 91 -8.33 14.34 6.81
CA LEU A 91 -8.30 14.04 5.37
C LEU A 91 -9.64 14.25 4.66
N GLY A 92 -10.69 14.63 5.39
CA GLY A 92 -12.05 14.70 4.86
C GLY A 92 -12.62 13.33 4.46
N LEU A 93 -12.05 12.25 5.01
CA LEU A 93 -12.48 10.87 4.82
C LEU A 93 -13.08 10.34 6.14
N LYS A 94 -14.38 10.10 6.17
CA LYS A 94 -15.03 9.50 7.35
C LYS A 94 -14.77 7.99 7.38
N LEU A 95 -14.34 7.50 8.54
CA LEU A 95 -14.12 6.07 8.76
C LEU A 95 -15.37 5.45 9.41
N ARG A 96 -16.18 4.72 8.62
CA ARG A 96 -17.43 4.07 9.03
C ARG A 96 -17.18 2.67 9.61
N VAL A 97 -16.21 2.57 10.51
CA VAL A 97 -15.82 1.31 11.18
C VAL A 97 -16.00 1.45 12.69
N ARG A 98 -16.05 0.32 13.42
CA ARG A 98 -16.27 0.30 14.87
C ARG A 98 -15.12 0.96 15.63
N THR A 99 -13.89 0.71 15.22
CA THR A 99 -12.65 1.18 15.85
C THR A 99 -11.77 1.96 14.85
N PRO A 100 -12.13 3.22 14.52
CA PRO A 100 -11.42 4.01 13.50
C PRO A 100 -9.90 4.11 13.76
N LYS A 101 -9.48 4.18 15.02
CA LYS A 101 -8.06 4.33 15.41
C LYS A 101 -7.20 3.09 15.12
N GLU A 102 -7.83 1.92 14.91
CA GLU A 102 -7.13 0.67 14.60
C GLU A 102 -6.92 0.45 13.09
N VAL A 103 -7.50 1.29 12.24
CA VAL A 103 -7.30 1.21 10.79
C VAL A 103 -5.85 1.55 10.47
N GLY A 104 -5.17 0.73 9.68
CA GLY A 104 -3.82 1.03 9.21
C GLY A 104 -3.77 2.34 8.39
N ALA A 105 -2.70 3.11 8.55
CA ALA A 105 -2.52 4.34 7.79
C ALA A 105 -2.51 4.10 6.29
N ASP A 106 -1.90 3.00 5.85
CA ASP A 106 -1.87 2.51 4.45
C ASP A 106 -3.27 2.36 3.86
N ARG A 107 -4.20 1.75 4.61
CA ARG A 107 -5.58 1.53 4.20
C ARG A 107 -6.36 2.85 4.06
N VAL A 108 -6.15 3.78 4.98
CA VAL A 108 -6.74 5.13 4.92
C VAL A 108 -6.20 5.89 3.70
N LEU A 109 -4.90 5.78 3.43
CA LEU A 109 -4.24 6.41 2.30
C LEU A 109 -4.70 5.83 0.96
N ASN A 110 -4.85 4.50 0.87
CA ASN A 110 -5.41 3.83 -0.30
C ASN A 110 -6.84 4.28 -0.58
N ALA A 111 -7.68 4.36 0.45
CA ALA A 111 -9.07 4.83 0.32
C ALA A 111 -9.14 6.32 -0.11
N LEU A 112 -8.28 7.17 0.46
CA LEU A 112 -8.16 8.57 0.07
C LEU A 112 -7.77 8.69 -1.41
N ALA A 113 -6.71 8.00 -1.82
CA ALA A 113 -6.22 8.04 -3.20
C ALA A 113 -7.24 7.49 -4.20
N ALA A 114 -7.92 6.40 -3.86
CA ALA A 114 -8.98 5.83 -4.69
C ALA A 114 -10.10 6.85 -4.92
N ARG A 115 -10.58 7.49 -3.86
CA ARG A 115 -11.63 8.51 -3.95
C ARG A 115 -11.21 9.71 -4.81
N GLU A 116 -10.03 10.25 -4.56
CA GLU A 116 -9.58 11.49 -5.21
C GLU A 116 -9.17 11.27 -6.67
N LEU A 117 -8.54 10.13 -6.99
CA LEU A 117 -7.98 9.89 -8.33
C LEU A 117 -8.94 9.13 -9.25
N PHE A 118 -9.77 8.25 -8.71
CA PHE A 118 -10.63 7.36 -9.50
C PHE A 118 -12.12 7.58 -9.26
N GLY A 119 -12.47 8.32 -8.19
CA GLY A 119 -13.85 8.57 -7.79
C GLY A 119 -14.40 7.48 -6.85
N ALA A 120 -15.65 7.66 -6.46
CA ALA A 120 -16.39 6.78 -5.56
C ALA A 120 -17.72 6.34 -6.21
N PRO A 121 -18.24 5.13 -5.95
CA PRO A 121 -17.68 4.11 -5.03
C PRO A 121 -16.47 3.38 -5.59
N ALA A 122 -15.57 2.89 -4.70
CA ALA A 122 -14.37 2.18 -5.10
C ALA A 122 -14.01 1.05 -4.12
N VAL A 123 -13.29 0.04 -4.62
CA VAL A 123 -12.62 -0.99 -3.82
C VAL A 123 -11.17 -1.06 -4.26
N VAL A 124 -10.25 -0.86 -3.33
CA VAL A 124 -8.83 -1.06 -3.56
C VAL A 124 -8.45 -2.44 -3.09
N VAL A 125 -7.74 -3.20 -3.93
CA VAL A 125 -7.07 -4.44 -3.55
C VAL A 125 -5.57 -4.17 -3.54
N ASP A 126 -4.98 -4.15 -2.34
CA ASP A 126 -3.54 -3.94 -2.16
C ASP A 126 -2.83 -5.28 -1.98
N PHE A 127 -2.00 -5.62 -2.94
CA PHE A 127 -1.22 -6.86 -3.00
C PHE A 127 0.15 -6.68 -2.31
N GLY A 128 0.12 -6.49 -0.99
CA GLY A 128 1.28 -6.32 -0.12
C GLY A 128 1.72 -7.58 0.62
N THR A 129 2.32 -7.40 1.81
CA THR A 129 2.64 -8.50 2.75
C THR A 129 1.37 -9.22 3.19
N ALA A 130 0.35 -8.47 3.58
CA ALA A 130 -1.04 -8.89 3.59
C ALA A 130 -1.71 -8.36 2.32
N THR A 131 -2.80 -9.00 1.88
CA THR A 131 -3.66 -8.41 0.87
C THR A 131 -4.86 -7.80 1.55
N THR A 132 -5.06 -6.50 1.34
CA THR A 132 -6.19 -5.77 1.91
C THR A 132 -7.20 -5.38 0.85
N PHE A 133 -8.47 -5.33 1.26
CA PHE A 133 -9.56 -4.78 0.50
C PHE A 133 -10.05 -3.55 1.23
N ASP A 134 -10.01 -2.40 0.58
CA ASP A 134 -10.37 -1.12 1.14
C ASP A 134 -11.55 -0.54 0.40
N CYS A 135 -12.71 -0.53 1.06
CA CYS A 135 -13.99 -0.18 0.45
C CYS A 135 -14.33 1.29 0.71
N VAL A 136 -14.64 2.01 -0.37
CA VAL A 136 -15.08 3.40 -0.34
C VAL A 136 -16.53 3.47 -0.83
N SER A 137 -17.42 4.05 -0.01
CA SER A 137 -18.84 4.21 -0.32
C SER A 137 -19.08 5.21 -1.45
N ARG A 138 -20.32 5.29 -1.94
CA ARG A 138 -20.74 6.35 -2.91
C ARG A 138 -20.56 7.76 -2.37
N SER A 139 -20.67 7.95 -1.06
CA SER A 139 -20.43 9.25 -0.41
C SER A 139 -18.94 9.55 -0.19
N GLY A 140 -18.05 8.65 -0.57
CA GLY A 140 -16.61 8.80 -0.38
C GLY A 140 -16.12 8.45 1.03
N ASP A 141 -16.93 7.77 1.87
CA ASP A 141 -16.55 7.34 3.22
C ASP A 141 -15.87 5.97 3.16
N TYR A 142 -14.88 5.74 4.00
CA TYR A 142 -14.25 4.43 4.17
C TYR A 142 -15.19 3.48 4.94
N LEU A 143 -15.51 2.34 4.36
CA LEU A 143 -16.44 1.37 4.92
C LEU A 143 -15.76 0.25 5.71
N GLY A 144 -14.44 0.11 5.62
CA GLY A 144 -13.71 -1.05 6.08
C GLY A 144 -13.33 -1.96 4.91
N GLY A 145 -13.32 -3.27 5.12
CA GLY A 145 -13.02 -4.25 4.09
C GLY A 145 -12.47 -5.55 4.66
N ALA A 146 -11.65 -6.26 3.91
CA ALA A 146 -11.08 -7.56 4.28
C ALA A 146 -9.54 -7.50 4.33
N ILE A 147 -8.95 -8.46 5.03
CA ILE A 147 -7.50 -8.69 5.09
C ILE A 147 -7.25 -10.18 4.89
N LEU A 148 -6.39 -10.51 3.92
CA LEU A 148 -5.93 -11.87 3.67
C LEU A 148 -4.41 -11.95 3.85
N PRO A 149 -3.84 -13.12 4.17
CA PRO A 149 -2.40 -13.32 4.08
C PRO A 149 -1.98 -13.12 2.63
N GLY A 150 -0.91 -12.34 2.39
CA GLY A 150 -0.34 -12.22 1.05
C GLY A 150 0.31 -13.53 0.59
N PRO A 151 0.49 -13.75 -0.72
CA PRO A 151 0.97 -15.04 -1.23
C PRO A 151 2.40 -15.38 -0.81
N HIS A 152 3.27 -14.39 -0.61
CA HIS A 152 4.60 -14.62 -0.02
C HIS A 152 4.51 -15.08 1.43
N LEU A 153 3.63 -14.48 2.23
CA LEU A 153 3.41 -14.89 3.62
C LEU A 153 2.85 -16.31 3.69
N ALA A 154 1.93 -16.68 2.78
CA ALA A 154 1.40 -18.03 2.68
C ALA A 154 2.48 -19.06 2.29
N SER A 155 3.38 -18.72 1.34
CA SER A 155 4.54 -19.56 0.99
C SER A 155 5.47 -19.75 2.19
N GLN A 156 5.77 -18.69 2.92
CA GLN A 156 6.60 -18.76 4.13
C GLN A 156 5.94 -19.62 5.22
N ALA A 157 4.64 -19.51 5.42
CA ALA A 157 3.90 -20.32 6.38
C ALA A 157 3.98 -21.81 6.05
N LEU A 158 3.82 -22.20 4.79
CA LEU A 158 3.99 -23.59 4.35
C LEU A 158 5.40 -24.12 4.65
N ALA A 159 6.43 -23.35 4.32
CA ALA A 159 7.81 -23.75 4.56
C ALA A 159 8.16 -23.84 6.06
N LEU A 160 7.63 -22.91 6.87
CA LEU A 160 7.94 -22.84 8.30
C LEU A 160 7.20 -23.90 9.13
N HIS A 161 5.97 -24.23 8.76
CA HIS A 161 5.10 -25.11 9.56
C HIS A 161 4.99 -26.54 9.03
N THR A 162 5.82 -26.91 8.04
CA THR A 162 5.86 -28.27 7.51
C THR A 162 7.30 -28.79 7.39
N ALA A 163 7.48 -30.11 7.58
CA ALA A 163 8.81 -30.71 7.58
C ALA A 163 9.45 -30.84 6.17
N LYS A 164 8.66 -30.82 5.10
CA LYS A 164 9.13 -31.19 3.74
C LYS A 164 8.78 -30.19 2.65
N LEU A 165 7.97 -29.19 2.93
CA LEU A 165 7.59 -28.20 1.92
C LEU A 165 8.64 -27.10 1.84
N PRO A 166 9.26 -26.87 0.66
CA PRO A 166 10.26 -25.84 0.49
C PRO A 166 9.61 -24.44 0.41
N LEU A 167 10.39 -23.42 0.79
CA LEU A 167 10.04 -22.04 0.44
C LEU A 167 10.13 -21.88 -1.07
N ILE A 168 9.09 -21.35 -1.69
CA ILE A 168 9.06 -21.09 -3.13
C ILE A 168 8.72 -19.64 -3.43
N GLU A 169 9.21 -19.15 -4.55
CA GLU A 169 8.84 -17.86 -5.10
C GLU A 169 7.44 -17.95 -5.73
N VAL A 170 6.61 -16.96 -5.46
CA VAL A 170 5.28 -16.86 -6.03
C VAL A 170 5.41 -16.40 -7.49
N ALA A 171 4.98 -17.26 -8.41
CA ALA A 171 4.98 -16.97 -9.84
C ALA A 171 3.79 -17.69 -10.49
N ARG A 172 3.40 -17.22 -11.67
CA ARG A 172 2.33 -17.87 -12.46
C ARG A 172 2.78 -19.24 -12.93
N PRO A 173 2.10 -20.35 -12.54
CA PRO A 173 2.46 -21.68 -12.96
C PRO A 173 1.98 -21.95 -14.40
N ARG A 174 2.61 -22.91 -15.07
CA ARG A 174 2.22 -23.32 -16.42
C ARG A 174 0.92 -24.13 -16.44
N ARG A 175 0.58 -24.78 -15.31
CA ARG A 175 -0.59 -25.68 -15.18
C ARG A 175 -1.10 -25.68 -13.75
N VAL A 176 -2.37 -26.06 -13.57
CA VAL A 176 -2.99 -26.18 -12.24
C VAL A 176 -2.54 -27.49 -11.56
N ILE A 177 -2.40 -28.57 -12.30
CA ILE A 177 -1.96 -29.87 -11.78
C ILE A 177 -0.45 -29.93 -11.83
N GLY A 178 0.23 -29.60 -10.73
CA GLY A 178 1.68 -29.75 -10.60
C GLY A 178 2.15 -31.21 -10.66
N LYS A 179 3.38 -31.44 -11.09
CA LYS A 179 3.98 -32.77 -11.24
C LYS A 179 5.04 -33.06 -10.19
N ASP A 180 5.42 -32.06 -9.43
CA ASP A 180 6.28 -32.18 -8.25
C ASP A 180 5.77 -31.24 -7.13
N THR A 181 6.37 -31.34 -5.95
CA THR A 181 5.97 -30.57 -4.76
C THR A 181 6.03 -29.05 -5.01
N LYS A 182 7.06 -28.58 -5.71
CA LYS A 182 7.25 -27.16 -6.01
C LYS A 182 6.13 -26.63 -6.93
N GLU A 183 5.86 -27.36 -8.02
CA GLU A 183 4.77 -27.01 -8.94
C GLU A 183 3.41 -27.05 -8.24
N CYS A 184 3.17 -28.04 -7.35
CA CYS A 184 1.92 -28.14 -6.59
C CYS A 184 1.72 -26.94 -5.66
N ILE A 185 2.78 -26.54 -4.90
CA ILE A 185 2.71 -25.36 -4.02
C ILE A 185 2.48 -24.11 -4.85
N GLN A 186 3.20 -23.93 -5.95
CA GLN A 186 3.09 -22.77 -6.81
C GLN A 186 1.69 -22.65 -7.43
N ALA A 187 1.13 -23.76 -7.90
CA ALA A 187 -0.23 -23.79 -8.44
C ALA A 187 -1.28 -23.46 -7.38
N GLY A 188 -1.16 -24.05 -6.19
CA GLY A 188 -2.06 -23.78 -5.07
C GLY A 188 -2.01 -22.33 -4.61
N LEU A 189 -0.80 -21.77 -4.46
CA LEU A 189 -0.63 -20.37 -4.08
C LEU A 189 -1.17 -19.41 -5.15
N TYR A 190 -0.93 -19.67 -6.43
CA TYR A 190 -1.35 -18.76 -7.49
C TYR A 190 -2.85 -18.83 -7.74
N TYR A 191 -3.36 -20.00 -8.14
CA TYR A 191 -4.78 -20.14 -8.51
C TYR A 191 -5.71 -20.08 -7.30
N GLY A 192 -5.29 -20.65 -6.16
CA GLY A 192 -6.03 -20.52 -4.91
C GLY A 192 -6.15 -19.07 -4.47
N TYR A 193 -5.09 -18.28 -4.67
CA TYR A 193 -5.08 -16.88 -4.35
C TYR A 193 -5.98 -16.04 -5.25
N VAL A 194 -5.96 -16.31 -6.58
CA VAL A 194 -6.91 -15.72 -7.53
C VAL A 194 -8.35 -15.98 -7.10
N GLY A 195 -8.70 -17.25 -6.81
CA GLY A 195 -10.05 -17.60 -6.37
C GLY A 195 -10.46 -16.95 -5.04
N MET A 196 -9.52 -16.78 -4.09
CA MET A 196 -9.81 -16.04 -2.86
C MET A 196 -10.14 -14.57 -3.14
N ILE A 197 -9.37 -13.92 -4.01
CA ILE A 197 -9.60 -12.51 -4.37
C ILE A 197 -10.96 -12.36 -5.07
N GLU A 198 -11.24 -13.20 -6.07
CA GLU A 198 -12.53 -13.20 -6.78
C GLU A 198 -13.71 -13.36 -5.83
N ARG A 199 -13.62 -14.33 -4.90
CA ARG A 199 -14.70 -14.57 -3.94
C ARG A 199 -14.94 -13.40 -2.99
N VAL A 200 -13.86 -12.78 -2.49
CA VAL A 200 -13.96 -11.62 -1.60
C VAL A 200 -14.50 -10.42 -2.36
N LEU A 201 -14.03 -10.16 -3.59
CA LEU A 201 -14.53 -9.07 -4.43
C LEU A 201 -16.02 -9.25 -4.72
N ALA A 202 -16.44 -10.46 -5.13
CA ALA A 202 -17.84 -10.72 -5.42
C ALA A 202 -18.74 -10.46 -4.19
N GLY A 203 -18.32 -10.92 -3.00
CA GLY A 203 -19.02 -10.65 -1.75
C GLY A 203 -19.08 -9.16 -1.41
N THR A 204 -17.96 -8.47 -1.58
CA THR A 204 -17.85 -7.02 -1.34
C THR A 204 -18.76 -6.22 -2.25
N VAL A 205 -18.77 -6.51 -3.55
CA VAL A 205 -19.65 -5.84 -4.54
C VAL A 205 -21.11 -6.08 -4.20
N GLN A 206 -21.46 -7.32 -3.83
CA GLN A 206 -22.83 -7.68 -3.44
C GLN A 206 -23.25 -6.88 -2.18
N GLU A 207 -22.40 -6.79 -1.15
CA GLU A 207 -22.69 -6.07 0.08
C GLU A 207 -22.78 -4.56 -0.12
N MET A 208 -21.95 -3.99 -1.00
CA MET A 208 -22.02 -2.58 -1.37
C MET A 208 -23.27 -2.21 -2.16
N GLY A 209 -23.98 -3.17 -2.76
CA GLY A 209 -25.20 -2.95 -3.53
C GLY A 209 -25.02 -2.06 -4.77
N CYS A 210 -23.80 -1.98 -5.29
CA CYS A 210 -23.45 -1.19 -6.47
C CYS A 210 -22.15 -1.74 -7.10
N ARG A 211 -21.88 -1.39 -8.35
CA ARG A 211 -20.60 -1.66 -9.01
C ARG A 211 -19.59 -0.57 -8.62
N PRO A 212 -18.61 -0.85 -7.75
CA PRO A 212 -17.52 0.06 -7.46
C PRO A 212 -16.47 0.02 -8.56
N LYS A 213 -15.62 1.03 -8.62
CA LYS A 213 -14.34 0.94 -9.33
C LYS A 213 -13.41 0.00 -8.59
N LEU A 214 -12.87 -1.00 -9.30
CA LEU A 214 -11.92 -1.98 -8.77
C LEU A 214 -10.50 -1.52 -9.11
N ILE A 215 -9.69 -1.26 -8.09
CA ILE A 215 -8.34 -0.71 -8.24
C ILE A 215 -7.35 -1.68 -7.60
N ALA A 216 -6.35 -2.12 -8.37
CA ALA A 216 -5.25 -2.94 -7.87
C ALA A 216 -4.04 -2.07 -7.54
N THR A 217 -3.42 -2.32 -6.38
CA THR A 217 -2.17 -1.69 -5.96
C THR A 217 -1.24 -2.69 -5.29
N GLY A 218 -0.04 -2.27 -4.92
CA GLY A 218 0.95 -3.12 -4.26
C GLY A 218 1.88 -3.84 -5.24
N GLY A 219 2.89 -4.50 -4.67
CA GLY A 219 4.02 -5.06 -5.44
C GLY A 219 3.66 -6.21 -6.38
N LEU A 220 2.57 -6.93 -6.10
CA LEU A 220 2.12 -8.07 -6.91
C LEU A 220 0.89 -7.75 -7.78
N ALA A 221 0.40 -6.52 -7.78
CA ALA A 221 -0.77 -6.10 -8.56
C ALA A 221 -0.63 -6.46 -10.04
N GLY A 222 0.53 -6.19 -10.65
CA GLY A 222 0.79 -6.51 -12.06
C GLY A 222 0.81 -8.02 -12.40
N MET A 223 1.03 -8.90 -11.42
CA MET A 223 0.97 -10.34 -11.61
C MET A 223 -0.49 -10.82 -11.65
N PHE A 224 -1.29 -10.41 -10.66
CA PHE A 224 -2.66 -10.90 -10.49
C PHE A 224 -3.68 -10.16 -11.37
N SER A 225 -3.41 -8.93 -11.81
CA SER A 225 -4.27 -8.21 -12.76
C SER A 225 -4.35 -8.84 -14.16
N ARG A 226 -3.58 -9.89 -14.43
CA ARG A 226 -3.69 -10.67 -15.66
C ARG A 226 -4.83 -11.68 -15.63
N GLU A 227 -5.23 -12.11 -14.45
CA GLU A 227 -6.33 -13.08 -14.22
C GLU A 227 -7.60 -12.39 -13.69
N LEU A 228 -7.43 -11.27 -12.99
CA LEU A 228 -8.49 -10.55 -12.32
C LEU A 228 -8.79 -9.24 -13.06
N GLU A 229 -10.08 -8.96 -13.26
CA GLU A 229 -10.51 -7.74 -13.91
C GLU A 229 -10.49 -6.56 -12.93
N PHE A 230 -9.58 -5.60 -13.17
CA PHE A 230 -9.54 -4.33 -12.47
C PHE A 230 -9.80 -3.18 -13.45
N ASP A 231 -10.51 -2.15 -12.97
CA ASP A 231 -10.71 -0.91 -13.75
C ASP A 231 -9.41 -0.11 -13.85
N ALA A 232 -8.51 -0.26 -12.87
CA ALA A 232 -7.21 0.38 -12.86
C ALA A 232 -6.17 -0.43 -12.06
N VAL A 233 -4.89 -0.32 -12.49
CA VAL A 233 -3.73 -0.82 -11.74
C VAL A 233 -2.83 0.37 -11.44
N SER A 234 -2.66 0.69 -10.15
CA SER A 234 -1.89 1.81 -9.66
C SER A 234 -0.87 1.35 -8.61
N PRO A 235 0.34 0.95 -9.01
CA PRO A 235 1.34 0.38 -8.10
C PRO A 235 1.76 1.30 -6.96
N ASP A 236 1.66 2.61 -7.17
CA ASP A 236 2.10 3.64 -6.24
C ASP A 236 0.93 4.35 -5.53
N LEU A 237 -0.24 3.71 -5.45
CA LEU A 237 -1.47 4.31 -4.92
C LEU A 237 -1.30 4.86 -3.50
N THR A 238 -0.65 4.11 -2.61
CA THR A 238 -0.41 4.53 -1.22
C THR A 238 0.49 5.78 -1.17
N LEU A 239 1.50 5.86 -2.04
CA LEU A 239 2.35 7.07 -2.16
C LEU A 239 1.56 8.26 -2.68
N GLN A 240 0.65 8.06 -3.64
CA GLN A 240 -0.28 9.10 -4.09
C GLN A 240 -1.21 9.55 -2.95
N GLY A 241 -1.68 8.60 -2.14
CA GLY A 241 -2.45 8.89 -0.93
C GLY A 241 -1.69 9.77 0.06
N LEU A 242 -0.41 9.51 0.27
CA LEU A 242 0.47 10.33 1.11
C LEU A 242 0.63 11.75 0.56
N ARG A 243 0.86 11.90 -0.76
CA ARG A 243 0.91 13.23 -1.40
C ARG A 243 -0.38 14.00 -1.20
N LEU A 244 -1.52 13.38 -1.53
CA LEU A 244 -2.84 13.98 -1.37
C LEU A 244 -3.14 14.36 0.08
N ALA A 245 -2.75 13.51 1.03
CA ALA A 245 -2.90 13.79 2.46
C ALA A 245 -2.04 15.01 2.88
N TYR A 246 -0.81 15.09 2.39
CA TYR A 246 0.06 16.24 2.63
C TYR A 246 -0.56 17.53 2.10
N GLU A 247 -1.03 17.55 0.86
CA GLU A 247 -1.66 18.72 0.22
C GLU A 247 -2.93 19.19 0.93
N LYS A 248 -3.73 18.25 1.49
CA LYS A 248 -4.94 18.60 2.26
C LYS A 248 -4.62 19.23 3.63
N ILE A 249 -3.49 18.87 4.24
CA ILE A 249 -3.12 19.34 5.58
C ILE A 249 -2.22 20.58 5.51
N CYS A 250 -1.40 20.68 4.48
CA CYS A 250 -0.42 21.75 4.25
C CYS A 250 -0.66 22.38 2.86
N PRO A 251 -1.78 23.11 2.67
CA PRO A 251 -2.15 23.70 1.38
C PRO A 251 -1.21 24.82 0.91
#